data_7a808de732fd1bca56162761241f2263
#
_entry.id   7a808de732fd1bca56162761241f2263
#
_cell.length_a   1.000
_cell.length_b   1.000
_cell.length_c   1.000
_cell.angle_alpha   90.00
_cell.angle_beta   90.00
_cell.angle_gamma   90.00
#
_symmetry.space_group_name_H-M   'P 1'
#
loop_
_entity.id
_entity.type
_entity.pdbx_description
1 polymer ?
#
loop_
_entity_poly.entity_id
_entity_poly.type
_entity_poly.pdbx_seq_one_letter_code
_entity_poly.pdbx_strand_id
1 'polypeptide(L)'
;GGKYVCLVSGFEIGKDGDGDDDESAAARARAQMFVDYVTGASTMDDGEACDSDAAKICRVVVAGGTMDLKANGNEETTSGALKELDVMFTELASAVPVDVMSGQTDPTNKAMPQQPLHPVYFPEATRFEQTMRLVTNPHDFTVDHTSFLGTSGQNVQDVLKFSTIDAKDASDTFAGDDAAKSSVAALSQTLRWQHVAPSAPDTLACYPFKD
;
A
#
# COMPACT_ATOMS: atom_id res chain seq x y z
N GLY A 1 -2.31 -26.69 0.47
CA GLY A 1 -2.79 -25.72 -0.50
C GLY A 1 -1.95 -24.45 -0.39
N GLY A 2 -1.75 -23.73 -1.48
CA GLY A 2 -1.03 -22.45 -1.48
C GLY A 2 -1.73 -21.42 -0.61
N LYS A 3 -0.96 -20.53 -0.01
CA LYS A 3 -1.47 -19.33 0.68
C LYS A 3 -1.06 -18.10 -0.11
N TYR A 4 -1.87 -17.07 -0.05
CA TYR A 4 -1.61 -15.81 -0.74
C TYR A 4 -1.38 -14.67 0.24
N VAL A 5 -0.42 -13.82 -0.07
CA VAL A 5 -0.25 -12.50 0.53
C VAL A 5 -0.74 -11.49 -0.49
N CYS A 6 -1.72 -10.70 -0.11
CA CYS A 6 -2.25 -9.66 -0.97
C CYS A 6 -1.48 -8.35 -0.75
N LEU A 7 -0.88 -7.81 -1.79
CA LEU A 7 -0.20 -6.53 -1.76
C LEU A 7 -1.06 -5.51 -2.48
N VAL A 8 -1.40 -4.42 -1.81
CA VAL A 8 -2.24 -3.37 -2.37
C VAL A 8 -1.66 -2.00 -2.01
N SER A 9 -1.81 -1.04 -2.91
CA SER A 9 -1.53 0.37 -2.64
C SER A 9 -2.47 1.25 -3.45
N GLY A 10 -2.55 2.53 -3.10
CA GLY A 10 -3.34 3.47 -3.88
C GLY A 10 -4.85 3.37 -3.65
N PHE A 11 -5.29 3.23 -2.41
CA PHE A 11 -6.70 3.48 -2.08
C PHE A 11 -7.07 4.91 -2.41
N GLU A 12 -6.17 5.86 -2.16
CA GLU A 12 -6.26 7.28 -2.53
C GLU A 12 -7.59 7.92 -2.12
N ILE A 13 -8.14 7.50 -0.98
CA ILE A 13 -9.39 8.06 -0.46
C ILE A 13 -9.15 9.51 -0.05
N GLY A 14 -10.07 10.41 -0.41
CA GLY A 14 -9.93 11.85 -0.16
C GLY A 14 -9.23 12.62 -1.28
N LYS A 15 -8.92 11.98 -2.40
CA LYS A 15 -8.43 12.67 -3.59
C LYS A 15 -9.55 13.54 -4.17
N ASP A 16 -9.49 14.83 -3.84
CA ASP A 16 -10.34 15.80 -4.50
C ASP A 16 -9.85 15.99 -5.94
N GLY A 17 -10.58 15.44 -6.89
CA GLY A 17 -10.39 15.76 -8.29
C GLY A 17 -10.69 17.25 -8.52
N ASP A 18 -9.99 17.90 -9.45
CA ASP A 18 -10.34 19.24 -9.93
C ASP A 18 -11.71 19.20 -10.63
N GLY A 19 -12.79 18.99 -9.83
CA GLY A 19 -14.17 19.00 -10.31
C GLY A 19 -14.66 17.68 -10.93
N ASP A 20 -13.93 16.57 -10.78
CA ASP A 20 -14.35 15.27 -11.28
C ASP A 20 -14.76 14.35 -10.10
N ASP A 21 -16.00 14.50 -9.65
CA ASP A 21 -16.61 13.67 -8.60
C ASP A 21 -16.65 12.19 -9.02
N ASP A 22 -16.64 11.90 -10.32
CA ASP A 22 -16.69 10.53 -10.87
C ASP A 22 -15.39 9.74 -10.59
N GLU A 23 -14.21 10.36 -10.65
CA GLU A 23 -12.94 9.66 -10.39
C GLU A 23 -12.81 9.29 -8.91
N SER A 24 -13.21 10.18 -8.01
CA SER A 24 -13.25 9.92 -6.57
C SER A 24 -14.24 8.80 -6.23
N ALA A 25 -15.43 8.80 -6.81
CA ALA A 25 -16.42 7.74 -6.64
C ALA A 25 -15.92 6.40 -7.19
N ALA A 26 -15.25 6.41 -8.34
CA ALA A 26 -14.66 5.20 -8.94
C ALA A 26 -13.52 4.63 -8.08
N ALA A 27 -12.69 5.48 -7.46
CA ALA A 27 -11.63 5.03 -6.55
C ALA A 27 -12.22 4.34 -5.31
N ARG A 28 -13.25 4.94 -4.71
CA ARG A 28 -13.99 4.34 -3.58
C ARG A 28 -14.62 3.00 -3.96
N ALA A 29 -15.28 2.95 -5.12
CA ALA A 29 -15.89 1.70 -5.61
C ALA A 29 -14.85 0.59 -5.81
N ARG A 30 -13.68 0.90 -6.38
CA ARG A 30 -12.58 -0.07 -6.53
C ARG A 30 -12.05 -0.55 -5.17
N ALA A 31 -11.89 0.36 -4.21
CA ALA A 31 -11.46 0.02 -2.85
C ALA A 31 -12.49 -0.91 -2.17
N GLN A 32 -13.78 -0.60 -2.27
CA GLN A 32 -14.83 -1.45 -1.70
C GLN A 32 -14.90 -2.82 -2.39
N MET A 33 -14.79 -2.88 -3.72
CA MET A 33 -14.73 -4.16 -4.44
C MET A 33 -13.56 -5.05 -3.96
N PHE A 34 -12.43 -4.43 -3.65
CA PHE A 34 -11.28 -5.16 -3.07
C PHE A 34 -11.62 -5.70 -1.67
N VAL A 35 -12.23 -4.88 -0.82
CA VAL A 35 -12.67 -5.30 0.52
C VAL A 35 -13.66 -6.45 0.42
N ASP A 36 -14.68 -6.32 -0.43
CA ASP A 36 -15.70 -7.34 -0.66
C ASP A 36 -15.10 -8.66 -1.15
N TYR A 37 -14.10 -8.59 -2.04
CA TYR A 37 -13.38 -9.77 -2.52
C TYR A 37 -12.63 -10.48 -1.39
N VAL A 38 -11.86 -9.74 -0.59
CA VAL A 38 -11.04 -10.31 0.50
C VAL A 38 -11.92 -10.88 1.62
N THR A 39 -13.03 -10.20 1.94
CA THR A 39 -13.97 -10.63 3.00
C THR A 39 -14.93 -11.73 2.55
N GLY A 40 -14.98 -12.00 1.23
CA GLY A 40 -15.92 -12.96 0.66
C GLY A 40 -17.35 -12.42 0.54
N ALA A 41 -17.55 -11.10 0.68
CA ALA A 41 -18.85 -10.46 0.52
C ALA A 41 -19.27 -10.32 -0.94
N SER A 42 -18.34 -10.47 -1.88
CA SER A 42 -18.65 -10.46 -3.30
C SER A 42 -19.32 -11.79 -3.68
N THR A 43 -20.63 -11.84 -3.51
CA THR A 43 -21.47 -12.92 -4.06
C THR A 43 -21.65 -12.65 -5.55
N MET A 44 -20.96 -13.43 -6.38
CA MET A 44 -21.39 -13.54 -7.77
C MET A 44 -22.78 -14.19 -7.78
N ASP A 45 -23.72 -13.60 -8.50
CA ASP A 45 -25.15 -13.94 -8.55
C ASP A 45 -25.43 -15.35 -9.15
N ASP A 46 -24.39 -16.12 -9.49
CA ASP A 46 -24.48 -17.41 -10.18
C ASP A 46 -24.36 -18.63 -9.26
N GLY A 47 -24.38 -18.46 -7.93
CA GLY A 47 -24.41 -19.60 -7.00
C GLY A 47 -23.16 -20.48 -6.99
N GLU A 48 -22.12 -20.12 -7.73
CA GLU A 48 -20.80 -20.74 -7.60
C GLU A 48 -20.08 -20.22 -6.37
N ALA A 49 -19.49 -21.13 -5.62
CA ALA A 49 -18.77 -20.85 -4.39
C ALA A 49 -17.77 -19.70 -4.60
N CYS A 50 -17.81 -18.73 -3.71
CA CYS A 50 -16.78 -17.69 -3.54
C CYS A 50 -15.40 -18.22 -3.96
N ASP A 51 -14.73 -17.47 -4.83
CA ASP A 51 -13.47 -17.84 -5.43
C ASP A 51 -12.54 -18.49 -4.40
N SER A 52 -12.18 -19.75 -4.66
CA SER A 52 -11.37 -20.54 -3.74
C SER A 52 -10.03 -19.88 -3.39
N ASP A 53 -9.63 -18.87 -4.15
CA ASP A 53 -8.38 -18.13 -3.96
C ASP A 53 -8.50 -17.02 -2.92
N ALA A 54 -9.64 -16.34 -2.80
CA ALA A 54 -9.89 -15.35 -1.74
C ALA A 54 -9.76 -16.01 -0.35
N ALA A 55 -10.29 -17.21 -0.19
CA ALA A 55 -10.20 -18.00 1.05
C ALA A 55 -8.75 -18.43 1.42
N LYS A 56 -7.79 -18.31 0.50
CA LYS A 56 -6.38 -18.60 0.72
C LYS A 56 -5.56 -17.37 1.11
N ILE A 57 -6.15 -16.17 1.08
CA ILE A 57 -5.48 -14.95 1.49
C ILE A 57 -5.23 -15.03 2.99
N CYS A 58 -3.97 -15.07 3.38
CA CYS A 58 -3.57 -15.18 4.78
C CYS A 58 -3.10 -13.84 5.37
N ARG A 59 -2.85 -12.84 4.52
CA ARG A 59 -2.44 -11.50 4.94
C ARG A 59 -2.67 -10.48 3.82
N VAL A 60 -3.10 -9.30 4.21
CA VAL A 60 -3.14 -8.11 3.34
C VAL A 60 -2.07 -7.14 3.81
N VAL A 61 -1.27 -6.61 2.90
CA VAL A 61 -0.29 -5.56 3.16
C VAL A 61 -0.63 -4.35 2.30
N VAL A 62 -1.00 -3.27 2.96
CA VAL A 62 -1.25 -1.98 2.32
C VAL A 62 0.06 -1.21 2.27
N ALA A 63 0.62 -1.06 1.08
CA ALA A 63 1.95 -0.49 0.85
C ALA A 63 1.88 1.03 0.61
N GLY A 64 1.22 1.76 1.49
CA GLY A 64 1.04 3.21 1.38
C GLY A 64 -0.04 3.65 0.40
N GLY A 65 -0.21 4.97 0.26
CA GLY A 65 -1.23 5.55 -0.61
C GLY A 65 -2.65 5.30 -0.09
N THR A 66 -2.84 5.26 1.22
CA THR A 66 -4.17 5.09 1.82
C THR A 66 -5.03 6.32 1.57
N MET A 67 -4.40 7.48 1.62
CA MET A 67 -5.02 8.79 1.45
C MET A 67 -4.24 9.63 0.46
N ASP A 68 -4.92 10.44 -0.31
CA ASP A 68 -4.31 11.53 -1.07
C ASP A 68 -4.91 12.87 -0.60
N LEU A 69 -4.35 13.37 0.49
CA LEU A 69 -4.70 14.69 1.01
C LEU A 69 -3.85 15.73 0.29
N LYS A 70 -4.45 16.47 -0.64
CA LYS A 70 -3.81 17.67 -1.19
C LYS A 70 -3.52 18.65 -0.05
N ALA A 71 -2.42 19.37 -0.14
CA ALA A 71 -1.96 20.32 0.89
C ALA A 71 -3.02 21.39 1.27
N ASN A 72 -4.08 21.53 0.50
CA ASN A 72 -5.20 22.45 0.70
C ASN A 72 -6.52 21.72 0.99
N GLY A 73 -6.48 20.43 1.36
CA GLY A 73 -7.68 19.66 1.68
C GLY A 73 -8.45 20.31 2.84
N ASN A 74 -9.78 20.39 2.69
CA ASN A 74 -10.65 20.89 3.75
C ASN A 74 -10.66 19.89 4.92
N GLU A 75 -10.64 20.36 6.17
CA GLU A 75 -10.66 19.48 7.37
C GLU A 75 -11.84 18.50 7.35
N GLU A 76 -12.97 18.91 6.78
CA GLU A 76 -14.17 18.12 6.67
C GLU A 76 -13.99 16.94 5.68
N THR A 77 -13.36 17.18 4.53
CA THR A 77 -13.04 16.16 3.53
C THR A 77 -12.04 15.14 4.10
N THR A 78 -11.02 15.62 4.81
CA THR A 78 -10.04 14.78 5.49
C THR A 78 -10.68 13.88 6.54
N SER A 79 -11.57 14.43 7.37
CA SER A 79 -12.28 13.67 8.40
C SER A 79 -13.21 12.63 7.78
N GLY A 80 -13.85 12.96 6.66
CA GLY A 80 -14.69 12.02 5.90
C GLY A 80 -13.88 10.84 5.37
N ALA A 81 -12.77 11.13 4.70
CA ALA A 81 -11.88 10.11 4.14
C ALA A 81 -11.31 9.17 5.22
N LEU A 82 -10.91 9.69 6.38
CA LEU A 82 -10.42 8.89 7.50
C LEU A 82 -11.50 7.94 8.04
N LYS A 83 -12.73 8.40 8.19
CA LYS A 83 -13.84 7.54 8.65
C LYS A 83 -14.15 6.44 7.65
N GLU A 84 -14.11 6.74 6.37
CA GLU A 84 -14.35 5.77 5.31
C GLU A 84 -13.26 4.68 5.30
N LEU A 85 -11.99 5.08 5.41
CA LEU A 85 -10.88 4.14 5.55
C LEU A 85 -10.95 3.30 6.82
N ASP A 86 -11.35 3.88 7.95
CA ASP A 86 -11.50 3.16 9.20
C ASP A 86 -12.56 2.06 9.09
N VAL A 87 -13.67 2.31 8.39
CA VAL A 87 -14.68 1.29 8.08
C VAL A 87 -14.09 0.18 7.21
N MET A 88 -13.44 0.52 6.10
CA MET A 88 -12.84 -0.46 5.18
C MET A 88 -11.77 -1.32 5.88
N PHE A 89 -10.92 -0.72 6.69
CA PHE A 89 -9.91 -1.46 7.44
C PHE A 89 -10.51 -2.31 8.56
N THR A 90 -11.62 -1.87 9.16
CA THR A 90 -12.38 -2.65 10.13
C THR A 90 -12.94 -3.92 9.48
N GLU A 91 -13.53 -3.80 8.30
CA GLU A 91 -14.04 -4.94 7.53
C GLU A 91 -12.91 -5.91 7.17
N LEU A 92 -11.81 -5.42 6.62
CA LEU A 92 -10.64 -6.25 6.30
C LEU A 92 -10.06 -6.94 7.54
N ALA A 93 -9.85 -6.18 8.64
CA ALA A 93 -9.26 -6.72 9.87
C ALA A 93 -10.14 -7.75 10.57
N SER A 94 -11.45 -7.70 10.34
CA SER A 94 -12.38 -8.72 10.84
C SER A 94 -12.21 -10.08 10.17
N ALA A 95 -11.70 -10.10 8.93
CA ALA A 95 -11.59 -11.30 8.11
C ALA A 95 -10.14 -11.85 8.03
N VAL A 96 -9.13 -10.97 7.95
CA VAL A 96 -7.75 -11.35 7.63
C VAL A 96 -6.76 -10.40 8.34
N PRO A 97 -5.54 -10.84 8.69
CA PRO A 97 -4.49 -9.96 9.16
C PRO A 97 -4.14 -8.88 8.12
N VAL A 98 -4.14 -7.61 8.56
CA VAL A 98 -3.87 -6.43 7.74
C VAL A 98 -2.71 -5.65 8.32
N ASP A 99 -1.67 -5.43 7.53
CA ASP A 99 -0.56 -4.54 7.86
C ASP A 99 -0.68 -3.26 7.00
N VAL A 100 -0.83 -2.10 7.62
CA VAL A 100 -0.93 -0.81 6.92
C VAL A 100 0.37 -0.04 7.09
N MET A 101 1.07 0.13 5.98
CA MET A 101 2.32 0.88 5.87
C MET A 101 2.03 2.29 5.41
N SER A 102 2.72 3.28 5.95
CA SER A 102 2.61 4.66 5.48
C SER A 102 3.33 4.87 4.14
N GLY A 103 2.78 5.73 3.32
CA GLY A 103 3.33 6.12 2.03
C GLY A 103 3.64 7.61 1.92
N GLN A 104 3.93 8.04 0.70
CA GLN A 104 4.34 9.42 0.45
C GLN A 104 3.22 10.45 0.66
N THR A 105 1.98 10.07 0.36
CA THR A 105 0.80 10.95 0.46
C THR A 105 0.14 10.88 1.82
N ASP A 106 0.40 9.82 2.57
CA ASP A 106 -0.22 9.59 3.87
C ASP A 106 0.20 10.61 4.94
N PRO A 107 -0.67 10.88 5.95
CA PRO A 107 -0.44 11.88 6.99
C PRO A 107 0.57 11.41 8.04
N THR A 108 1.83 11.30 7.63
CA THR A 108 2.96 10.90 8.47
C THR A 108 4.22 11.67 8.07
N ASN A 109 5.31 11.47 8.81
CA ASN A 109 6.59 12.06 8.45
C ASN A 109 7.10 11.49 7.10
N LYS A 110 7.88 12.29 6.38
CA LYS A 110 8.42 11.92 5.05
C LYS A 110 9.82 11.31 5.11
N ALA A 111 10.48 11.37 6.27
CA ALA A 111 11.83 10.83 6.44
C ALA A 111 11.81 9.31 6.64
N MET A 112 12.71 8.62 5.96
CA MET A 112 12.87 7.17 6.08
C MET A 112 13.74 6.78 7.31
N PRO A 113 13.45 5.71 8.02
CA PRO A 113 12.22 4.91 7.97
C PRO A 113 10.99 5.73 8.39
N GLN A 114 9.91 5.65 7.63
CA GLN A 114 8.66 6.33 8.01
C GLN A 114 8.03 5.67 9.22
N GLN A 115 7.51 6.51 10.11
CA GLN A 115 6.76 6.03 11.27
C GLN A 115 5.39 5.49 10.83
N PRO A 116 4.82 4.56 11.61
CA PRO A 116 3.45 4.10 11.38
C PRO A 116 2.46 5.26 11.39
N LEU A 117 1.35 5.09 10.70
CA LEU A 117 0.19 5.96 10.88
C LEU A 117 -0.26 5.93 12.34
N HIS A 118 -0.75 7.06 12.84
CA HIS A 118 -1.16 7.13 14.25
C HIS A 118 -2.52 6.41 14.44
N PRO A 119 -2.68 5.58 15.49
CA PRO A 119 -3.92 4.83 15.74
C PRO A 119 -5.18 5.71 15.85
N VAL A 120 -5.03 6.98 16.19
CA VAL A 120 -6.14 7.94 16.26
C VAL A 120 -6.87 8.11 14.93
N TYR A 121 -6.23 7.80 13.82
CA TYR A 121 -6.85 7.85 12.50
C TYR A 121 -7.84 6.71 12.25
N PHE A 122 -7.65 5.59 12.94
CA PHE A 122 -8.41 4.34 12.73
C PHE A 122 -8.91 3.75 14.06
N PRO A 123 -9.78 4.48 14.79
CA PRO A 123 -10.20 4.07 16.14
C PRO A 123 -10.99 2.77 16.17
N GLU A 124 -11.74 2.43 15.13
CA GLU A 124 -12.50 1.19 15.08
C GLU A 124 -11.64 0.02 14.59
N ALA A 125 -10.87 0.21 13.51
CA ALA A 125 -10.00 -0.84 12.97
C ALA A 125 -8.94 -1.27 13.98
N THR A 126 -8.34 -0.35 14.73
CA THR A 126 -7.30 -0.66 15.72
C THR A 126 -7.79 -1.43 16.94
N ARG A 127 -9.11 -1.60 17.14
CA ARG A 127 -9.67 -2.52 18.13
C ARG A 127 -9.36 -3.99 17.81
N PHE A 128 -9.08 -4.29 16.57
CA PHE A 128 -8.65 -5.63 16.12
C PHE A 128 -7.13 -5.81 16.33
N GLU A 129 -6.65 -5.70 17.57
CA GLU A 129 -5.23 -5.70 17.93
C GLU A 129 -4.41 -6.88 17.36
N GLN A 130 -5.07 -8.01 17.11
CA GLN A 130 -4.40 -9.22 16.60
C GLN A 130 -4.26 -9.22 15.07
N THR A 131 -5.18 -8.57 14.37
CA THR A 131 -5.27 -8.62 12.91
C THR A 131 -4.96 -7.27 12.26
N MET A 132 -5.16 -6.14 12.93
CA MET A 132 -4.83 -4.81 12.41
C MET A 132 -3.49 -4.34 12.97
N ARG A 133 -2.57 -3.98 12.08
CA ARG A 133 -1.26 -3.44 12.45
C ARG A 133 -0.92 -2.22 11.62
N LEU A 134 -0.56 -1.15 12.29
CA LEU A 134 0.03 0.03 11.66
C LEU A 134 1.55 -0.13 11.74
N VAL A 135 2.20 -0.19 10.58
CA VAL A 135 3.61 -0.59 10.48
C VAL A 135 4.49 0.50 9.87
N THR A 136 5.78 0.40 10.09
CA THR A 136 6.78 1.31 9.52
C THR A 136 6.95 1.10 8.02
N ASN A 137 7.55 2.07 7.36
CA ASN A 137 8.06 1.94 5.99
C ASN A 137 9.58 2.19 6.01
N PRO A 138 10.42 1.20 5.72
CA PRO A 138 10.12 -0.20 5.30
C PRO A 138 9.47 -1.04 6.40
N HIS A 139 8.82 -2.14 5.97
CA HIS A 139 8.23 -3.15 6.84
C HIS A 139 8.80 -4.53 6.54
N ASP A 140 9.34 -5.17 7.57
CA ASP A 140 9.83 -6.57 7.53
C ASP A 140 8.82 -7.48 8.21
N PHE A 141 8.41 -8.54 7.51
CA PHE A 141 7.47 -9.53 8.04
C PHE A 141 7.72 -10.93 7.47
N THR A 142 7.23 -11.94 8.15
CA THR A 142 7.38 -13.34 7.76
C THR A 142 6.01 -14.00 7.63
N VAL A 143 5.83 -14.77 6.57
CA VAL A 143 4.66 -15.63 6.36
C VAL A 143 5.16 -17.02 6.01
N ASP A 144 4.76 -18.04 6.78
CA ASP A 144 5.11 -19.44 6.56
C ASP A 144 6.59 -19.65 6.20
N HIS A 145 7.49 -19.12 7.03
CA HIS A 145 8.97 -19.20 6.86
C HIS A 145 9.54 -18.42 5.67
N THR A 146 8.72 -17.65 4.94
CA THR A 146 9.18 -16.75 3.89
C THR A 146 9.23 -15.33 4.44
N SER A 147 10.40 -14.71 4.39
CA SER A 147 10.60 -13.32 4.82
C SER A 147 10.34 -12.36 3.67
N PHE A 148 9.66 -11.27 3.98
CA PHE A 148 9.33 -10.20 3.07
C PHE A 148 9.88 -8.89 3.62
N LEU A 149 10.46 -8.08 2.75
CA LEU A 149 10.80 -6.70 3.02
C LEU A 149 10.01 -5.81 2.06
N GLY A 150 9.05 -5.06 2.60
CA GLY A 150 8.17 -4.17 1.84
C GLY A 150 8.56 -2.71 1.98
N THR A 151 8.39 -1.96 0.91
CA THR A 151 8.47 -0.49 0.90
C THR A 151 7.26 0.07 0.17
N SER A 152 6.91 1.32 0.45
CA SER A 152 5.82 2.00 -0.27
C SER A 152 6.28 2.67 -1.58
N GLY A 153 7.50 2.36 -2.05
CA GLY A 153 7.97 2.71 -3.38
C GLY A 153 8.77 4.01 -3.50
N GLN A 154 8.87 4.84 -2.46
CA GLN A 154 9.62 6.12 -2.53
C GLN A 154 11.09 5.90 -2.92
N ASN A 155 11.72 4.86 -2.42
CA ASN A 155 13.09 4.48 -2.75
C ASN A 155 13.25 4.10 -4.24
N VAL A 156 12.29 3.38 -4.80
CA VAL A 156 12.28 2.99 -6.21
C VAL A 156 12.09 4.23 -7.09
N GLN A 157 11.12 5.08 -6.75
CA GLN A 157 10.87 6.32 -7.45
C GLN A 157 12.09 7.26 -7.43
N ASP A 158 12.80 7.28 -6.31
CA ASP A 158 13.99 8.11 -6.18
C ASP A 158 15.15 7.59 -7.02
N VAL A 159 15.39 6.29 -7.06
CA VAL A 159 16.36 5.65 -7.96
C VAL A 159 16.06 5.98 -9.42
N LEU A 160 14.79 5.92 -9.82
CA LEU A 160 14.38 6.21 -11.20
C LEU A 160 14.69 7.64 -11.66
N LYS A 161 14.75 8.62 -10.76
CA LYS A 161 15.11 9.99 -11.10
C LYS A 161 16.55 10.13 -11.63
N PHE A 162 17.44 9.24 -11.21
CA PHE A 162 18.87 9.29 -11.53
C PHE A 162 19.32 8.18 -12.46
N SER A 163 18.48 7.22 -12.72
CA SER A 163 18.84 6.05 -13.51
C SER A 163 18.42 6.22 -14.97
N THR A 164 19.30 5.77 -15.86
CA THR A 164 18.99 5.52 -17.28
C THR A 164 18.46 4.11 -17.47
N ILE A 165 17.77 3.57 -16.46
CA ILE A 165 17.20 2.22 -16.51
C ILE A 165 16.04 2.25 -17.50
N ASP A 166 16.30 1.73 -18.70
CA ASP A 166 15.28 1.59 -19.73
C ASP A 166 14.38 0.37 -19.45
N ALA A 167 13.14 0.45 -19.92
CA ALA A 167 12.20 -0.68 -19.87
C ALA A 167 12.73 -1.96 -20.54
N LYS A 168 13.74 -1.83 -21.40
CA LYS A 168 14.41 -2.95 -22.08
C LYS A 168 15.23 -3.83 -21.13
N ASP A 169 15.63 -3.30 -19.97
CA ASP A 169 16.36 -4.06 -18.95
C ASP A 169 15.42 -4.93 -18.08
N ALA A 170 14.13 -4.68 -18.15
CA ALA A 170 13.11 -5.56 -17.57
C ALA A 170 12.87 -6.73 -18.51
N SER A 171 13.06 -7.95 -18.03
CA SER A 171 12.80 -9.15 -18.83
C SER A 171 11.38 -9.10 -19.43
N ASP A 172 11.21 -9.62 -20.65
CA ASP A 172 9.92 -9.72 -21.38
C ASP A 172 8.80 -10.45 -20.62
N THR A 173 9.07 -10.88 -19.40
CA THR A 173 8.16 -11.65 -18.55
C THR A 173 7.09 -10.80 -17.85
N PHE A 174 7.25 -9.48 -17.80
CA PHE A 174 6.29 -8.59 -17.14
C PHE A 174 5.33 -7.96 -18.15
N ALA A 175 4.05 -8.30 -18.00
CA ALA A 175 2.97 -7.57 -18.66
C ALA A 175 2.77 -6.24 -17.95
N GLY A 176 3.02 -5.13 -18.63
CA GLY A 176 2.87 -3.78 -18.09
C GLY A 176 3.35 -2.73 -19.10
N ASP A 177 3.07 -1.48 -18.80
CA ASP A 177 3.62 -0.36 -19.55
C ASP A 177 5.13 -0.18 -19.28
N ASP A 178 5.79 0.69 -20.02
CA ASP A 178 7.22 0.90 -19.90
C ASP A 178 7.62 1.50 -18.53
N ALA A 179 6.72 2.25 -17.88
CA ALA A 179 6.94 2.79 -16.54
C ALA A 179 6.95 1.69 -15.48
N ALA A 180 6.03 0.74 -15.57
CA ALA A 180 5.99 -0.42 -14.67
C ALA A 180 7.23 -1.30 -14.84
N LYS A 181 7.66 -1.56 -16.08
CA LYS A 181 8.88 -2.31 -16.37
C LYS A 181 10.12 -1.64 -15.80
N SER A 182 10.23 -0.32 -15.93
CA SER A 182 11.34 0.46 -15.36
C SER A 182 11.34 0.40 -13.83
N SER A 183 10.18 0.45 -13.20
CA SER A 183 10.04 0.33 -11.74
C SER A 183 10.48 -1.04 -11.24
N VAL A 184 10.11 -2.12 -11.93
CA VAL A 184 10.55 -3.49 -11.60
C VAL A 184 12.05 -3.65 -11.81
N ALA A 185 12.61 -3.08 -12.88
CA ALA A 185 14.04 -3.09 -13.12
C ALA A 185 14.81 -2.35 -12.01
N ALA A 186 14.34 -1.17 -11.59
CA ALA A 186 14.92 -0.42 -10.49
C ALA A 186 14.85 -1.20 -9.17
N LEU A 187 13.72 -1.84 -8.88
CA LEU A 187 13.58 -2.70 -7.70
C LEU A 187 14.58 -3.88 -7.75
N SER A 188 14.77 -4.49 -8.91
CA SER A 188 15.76 -5.56 -9.09
C SER A 188 17.19 -5.08 -8.83
N GLN A 189 17.51 -3.82 -9.18
CA GLN A 189 18.83 -3.25 -8.88
C GLN A 189 19.06 -3.04 -7.39
N THR A 190 18.04 -2.66 -6.61
CA THR A 190 18.21 -2.55 -5.14
C THR A 190 18.62 -3.88 -4.50
N LEU A 191 18.10 -5.00 -5.02
CA LEU A 191 18.53 -6.34 -4.59
C LEU A 191 19.98 -6.63 -4.96
N ARG A 192 20.41 -6.27 -6.19
CA ARG A 192 21.80 -6.46 -6.63
C ARG A 192 22.77 -5.59 -5.84
N TRP A 193 22.39 -4.38 -5.50
CA TRP A 193 23.18 -3.47 -4.68
C TRP A 193 23.14 -3.84 -3.19
N GLN A 194 22.21 -4.72 -2.80
CA GLN A 194 21.97 -5.08 -1.38
C GLN A 194 21.68 -3.83 -0.52
N HIS A 195 21.00 -2.87 -1.10
CA HIS A 195 20.69 -1.60 -0.46
C HIS A 195 19.30 -1.12 -0.86
N VAL A 196 18.43 -0.89 0.14
CA VAL A 196 17.02 -0.53 -0.09
C VAL A 196 16.86 0.90 -0.60
N ALA A 197 17.68 1.82 -0.13
CA ALA A 197 17.59 3.26 -0.44
C ALA A 197 18.97 3.86 -0.70
N PRO A 198 19.60 3.56 -1.86
CA PRO A 198 20.98 3.96 -2.15
C PRO A 198 21.16 5.47 -2.33
N SER A 199 20.10 6.20 -2.63
CA SER A 199 20.08 7.65 -2.80
C SER A 199 19.86 8.45 -1.50
N ALA A 200 19.64 7.77 -0.38
CA ALA A 200 19.56 8.42 0.93
C ALA A 200 20.98 8.72 1.45
N PRO A 201 21.21 9.86 2.14
CA PRO A 201 20.23 10.89 2.52
C PRO A 201 20.04 12.02 1.48
N ASP A 202 20.76 12.01 0.36
CA ASP A 202 20.92 13.15 -0.55
C ASP A 202 19.60 13.63 -1.15
N THR A 203 18.78 12.70 -1.65
CA THR A 203 17.51 13.01 -2.32
C THR A 203 16.30 12.35 -1.66
N LEU A 204 16.54 11.29 -0.92
CA LEU A 204 15.53 10.64 -0.08
C LEU A 204 15.82 10.95 1.38
N ALA A 205 15.00 11.83 1.98
CA ALA A 205 15.18 12.21 3.37
C ALA A 205 15.16 10.98 4.29
N CYS A 206 16.15 10.86 5.17
CA CYS A 206 16.23 9.81 6.16
C CYS A 206 16.67 10.34 7.52
N TYR A 207 16.33 9.59 8.57
CA TYR A 207 16.89 9.85 9.90
C TYR A 207 18.38 9.49 9.92
N PRO A 208 19.20 10.27 10.63
CA PRO A 208 20.60 9.90 10.81
C PRO A 208 20.67 8.61 11.63
N PHE A 209 21.50 7.68 11.18
CA PHE A 209 21.86 6.52 11.99
C PHE A 209 22.72 7.02 13.16
N LYS A 210 22.47 6.47 14.34
CA LYS A 210 23.43 6.60 15.45
C LYS A 210 24.48 5.50 15.24
N ASP A 211 25.73 5.91 15.16
CA ASP A 211 26.89 5.02 15.20
C ASP A 211 26.95 4.23 16.54
#